data_12d5022dddea62ed590a68172c56eaa7
#
_entry.id   12d5022dddea62ed590a68172c56eaa7
#
_cell.length_a   1.000
_cell.length_b   1.000
_cell.length_c   1.000
_cell.angle_alpha   90.00
_cell.angle_beta   90.00
_cell.angle_gamma   90.00
#
_symmetry.space_group_name_H-M   'P 1'
#
loop_
_entity.id
_entity.type
_entity.pdbx_description
1 polymer ?
#
loop_
_entity_poly.entity_id
_entity_poly.type
_entity_poly.pdbx_seq_one_letter_code
_entity_poly.pdbx_strand_id
1 'polypeptide(L)'
;MRIVAFVPIKFQSERLPGKNFLPLQGKPLCRHIFEVLLKSKMIDETYVYCSSEKIREYIPEEVIFKKRSEILDKNETKGMDIYQAFVNEVNADWYVLAHATSPFLKINSVDNALRKVFQEGYDSTFSVKQVQTFCWYKGKPLNYKLDDVVRTQDIEPIYIETSGFYIFPKKLIKQNRRIGDKPWMQEVDTVEAIDIDEEEDFIFAKEISEKL
;
A
#
# COMPACT_ATOMS: atom_id res chain seq x y z
N MET A 1 22.36 6.44 -3.19
CA MET A 1 21.11 6.23 -2.42
C MET A 1 20.36 5.11 -3.14
N ARG A 2 20.02 4.04 -2.43
CA ARG A 2 19.33 2.87 -2.99
C ARG A 2 17.89 2.84 -2.48
N ILE A 3 16.92 2.79 -3.41
CA ILE A 3 15.48 2.75 -3.15
C ILE A 3 14.94 1.42 -3.63
N VAL A 4 14.36 0.64 -2.73
CA VAL A 4 13.84 -0.69 -3.03
C VAL A 4 12.34 -0.73 -2.79
N ALA A 5 11.59 -1.19 -3.79
CA ALA A 5 10.18 -1.53 -3.61
C ALA A 5 10.03 -3.00 -3.19
N PHE A 6 9.07 -3.28 -2.32
CA PHE A 6 8.71 -4.65 -1.99
C PHE A 6 7.22 -4.81 -1.73
N VAL A 7 6.71 -5.94 -2.20
CA VAL A 7 5.32 -6.34 -2.03
C VAL A 7 5.29 -7.66 -1.26
N PRO A 8 4.92 -7.64 0.03
CA PRO A 8 4.74 -8.88 0.79
C PRO A 8 3.45 -9.57 0.34
N ILE A 9 3.56 -10.82 -0.09
CA ILE A 9 2.41 -11.63 -0.52
C ILE A 9 2.35 -12.90 0.29
N LYS A 10 1.21 -13.14 0.94
CA LYS A 10 0.84 -14.44 1.49
C LYS A 10 0.24 -15.26 0.35
N PHE A 11 0.81 -16.44 0.06
CA PHE A 11 0.37 -17.25 -1.07
C PHE A 11 -1.07 -17.76 -0.89
N GLN A 12 -1.45 -18.07 0.35
CA GLN A 12 -2.81 -18.46 0.72
C GLN A 12 -3.47 -17.31 1.51
N SER A 13 -4.57 -16.78 0.98
CA SER A 13 -5.39 -15.77 1.64
C SER A 13 -6.57 -16.44 2.33
N GLU A 14 -6.96 -15.99 3.52
CA GLU A 14 -8.03 -16.58 4.33
C GLU A 14 -9.40 -15.98 4.01
N ARG A 15 -9.50 -14.65 4.02
CA ARG A 15 -10.76 -13.93 3.78
C ARG A 15 -11.29 -14.15 2.37
N LEU A 16 -10.41 -14.14 1.37
CA LEU A 16 -10.72 -14.43 -0.03
C LEU A 16 -9.68 -15.42 -0.56
N PRO A 17 -9.99 -16.73 -0.61
CA PRO A 17 -9.05 -17.75 -1.05
C PRO A 17 -8.51 -17.47 -2.46
N GLY A 18 -7.18 -17.55 -2.61
CA GLY A 18 -6.54 -17.29 -3.90
C GLY A 18 -6.59 -15.84 -4.37
N LYS A 19 -6.98 -14.89 -3.52
CA LYS A 19 -7.19 -13.46 -3.83
C LYS A 19 -6.15 -12.89 -4.79
N ASN A 20 -4.87 -13.08 -4.49
CA ASN A 20 -3.77 -12.50 -5.26
C ASN A 20 -3.69 -12.99 -6.70
N PHE A 21 -4.36 -14.10 -7.02
CA PHE A 21 -4.34 -14.75 -8.35
C PHE A 21 -5.65 -14.60 -9.11
N LEU A 22 -6.69 -14.02 -8.50
CA LEU A 22 -7.96 -13.75 -9.17
C LEU A 22 -7.75 -12.84 -10.37
N PRO A 23 -8.39 -13.13 -11.51
CA PRO A 23 -8.20 -12.36 -12.72
C PRO A 23 -8.94 -11.02 -12.65
N LEU A 24 -8.18 -9.93 -12.68
CA LEU A 24 -8.68 -8.57 -12.85
C LEU A 24 -8.14 -8.03 -14.18
N GLN A 25 -9.00 -7.58 -15.09
CA GLN A 25 -8.61 -7.16 -16.45
C GLN A 25 -7.71 -8.20 -17.18
N GLY A 26 -8.02 -9.48 -17.03
CA GLY A 26 -7.28 -10.58 -17.68
C GLY A 26 -5.90 -10.89 -17.09
N LYS A 27 -5.51 -10.28 -15.97
CA LYS A 27 -4.24 -10.51 -15.27
C LYS A 27 -4.47 -10.90 -13.82
N PRO A 28 -3.57 -11.67 -13.18
CA PRO A 28 -3.61 -11.91 -11.74
C PRO A 28 -3.61 -10.60 -10.96
N LEU A 29 -4.44 -10.48 -9.92
CA LEU A 29 -4.55 -9.28 -9.09
C LEU A 29 -3.18 -8.75 -8.64
N CYS A 30 -2.30 -9.63 -8.13
CA CYS A 30 -0.97 -9.22 -7.66
C CYS A 30 -0.07 -8.65 -8.76
N ARG A 31 -0.33 -8.93 -10.04
CA ARG A 31 0.50 -8.46 -11.15
C ARG A 31 0.39 -6.95 -11.35
N HIS A 32 -0.79 -6.37 -11.08
CA HIS A 32 -1.05 -4.95 -11.30
C HIS A 32 -0.08 -4.04 -10.54
N ILE A 33 0.14 -4.31 -9.25
CA ILE A 33 1.03 -3.48 -8.43
C ILE A 33 2.48 -3.54 -8.91
N PHE A 34 2.96 -4.71 -9.35
CA PHE A 34 4.32 -4.83 -9.87
C PHE A 34 4.50 -4.06 -11.18
N GLU A 35 3.54 -4.15 -12.11
CA GLU A 35 3.55 -3.40 -13.35
C GLU A 35 3.52 -1.88 -13.14
N VAL A 36 2.97 -1.41 -12.02
CA VAL A 36 3.03 0.00 -11.60
C VAL A 36 4.43 0.34 -11.10
N LEU A 37 4.94 -0.41 -10.12
CA LEU A 37 6.22 -0.13 -9.48
C LEU A 37 7.40 -0.16 -10.48
N LEU A 38 7.38 -1.09 -11.43
CA LEU A 38 8.41 -1.22 -12.49
C LEU A 38 8.47 -0.03 -13.44
N LYS A 39 7.44 0.82 -13.51
CA LYS A 39 7.44 2.05 -14.32
C LYS A 39 8.21 3.21 -13.67
N SER A 40 8.45 3.16 -12.36
CA SER A 40 9.19 4.21 -11.66
C SER A 40 10.66 4.19 -12.05
N LYS A 41 11.18 5.35 -12.41
CA LYS A 41 12.63 5.56 -12.62
C LYS A 41 13.38 5.89 -11.33
N MET A 42 12.66 6.02 -10.22
CA MET A 42 13.21 6.35 -8.91
C MET A 42 13.41 5.11 -8.04
N ILE A 43 12.85 3.97 -8.43
CA ILE A 43 12.97 2.68 -7.72
C ILE A 43 14.05 1.88 -8.42
N ASP A 44 15.09 1.48 -7.69
CA ASP A 44 16.22 0.71 -8.25
C ASP A 44 15.88 -0.76 -8.46
N GLU A 45 15.11 -1.35 -7.54
CA GLU A 45 14.75 -2.77 -7.59
C GLU A 45 13.35 -2.99 -7.00
N THR A 46 12.59 -3.92 -7.58
CA THR A 46 11.27 -4.31 -7.10
C THR A 46 11.25 -5.78 -6.70
N TYR A 47 10.81 -6.06 -5.48
CA TYR A 47 10.78 -7.40 -4.91
C TYR A 47 9.37 -7.89 -4.63
N VAL A 48 9.14 -9.19 -4.88
CA VAL A 48 8.07 -9.94 -4.21
C VAL A 48 8.65 -10.66 -3.00
N TYR A 49 8.03 -10.48 -1.83
CA TYR A 49 8.43 -11.13 -0.59
C TYR A 49 7.38 -12.19 -0.21
N CYS A 50 7.64 -13.45 -0.59
CA CYS A 50 6.69 -14.54 -0.49
C CYS A 50 7.37 -15.84 -0.03
N SER A 51 6.66 -16.68 0.72
CA SER A 51 7.15 -17.99 1.17
C SER A 51 7.20 -19.04 0.06
N SER A 52 6.31 -18.92 -0.94
CA SER A 52 6.20 -19.85 -2.05
C SER A 52 6.85 -19.30 -3.33
N GLU A 53 7.76 -20.08 -3.91
CA GLU A 53 8.40 -19.73 -5.18
C GLU A 53 7.43 -19.80 -6.37
N LYS A 54 6.30 -20.49 -6.25
CA LYS A 54 5.24 -20.52 -7.26
C LYS A 54 4.68 -19.15 -7.62
N ILE A 55 4.90 -18.13 -6.77
CA ILE A 55 4.51 -16.75 -7.06
C ILE A 55 5.12 -16.22 -8.36
N ARG A 56 6.27 -16.75 -8.80
CA ARG A 56 6.95 -16.34 -10.04
C ARG A 56 6.09 -16.52 -11.29
N GLU A 57 5.15 -17.46 -11.28
CA GLU A 57 4.24 -17.71 -12.41
C GLU A 57 3.22 -16.58 -12.62
N TYR A 58 3.04 -15.71 -11.62
CA TYR A 58 1.98 -14.69 -11.58
C TYR A 58 2.51 -13.25 -11.67
N ILE A 59 3.81 -13.05 -11.62
CA ILE A 59 4.45 -11.72 -11.58
C ILE A 59 5.32 -11.47 -12.82
N PRO A 60 5.66 -10.21 -13.15
CA PRO A 60 6.63 -9.90 -14.20
C PRO A 60 8.02 -10.50 -13.92
N GLU A 61 8.75 -10.86 -14.97
CA GLU A 61 10.11 -11.47 -14.87
C GLU A 61 11.13 -10.54 -14.22
N GLU A 62 10.95 -9.22 -14.36
CA GLU A 62 11.83 -8.18 -13.80
C GLU A 62 11.72 -8.08 -12.28
N VAL A 63 10.67 -8.65 -11.68
CA VAL A 63 10.47 -8.65 -10.23
C VAL A 63 11.34 -9.70 -9.56
N ILE A 64 12.15 -9.26 -8.62
CA ILE A 64 13.07 -10.12 -7.89
C ILE A 64 12.30 -10.90 -6.82
N PHE A 65 12.32 -12.22 -6.91
CA PHE A 65 11.76 -13.06 -5.84
C PHE A 65 12.70 -13.11 -4.64
N LYS A 66 12.16 -12.76 -3.46
CA LYS A 66 12.83 -12.93 -2.18
C LYS A 66 12.03 -13.89 -1.33
N LYS A 67 12.62 -15.03 -0.99
CA LYS A 67 11.97 -16.05 -0.18
C LYS A 67 11.75 -15.53 1.25
N ARG A 68 10.50 -15.59 1.70
CA ARG A 68 10.08 -15.30 3.07
C ARG A 68 9.99 -16.60 3.88
N SER A 69 10.33 -16.54 5.16
CA SER A 69 10.10 -17.66 6.08
C SER A 69 8.60 -17.96 6.20
N GLU A 70 8.22 -19.23 6.13
CA GLU A 70 6.83 -19.70 6.31
C GLU A 70 6.26 -19.37 7.69
N ILE A 71 7.12 -19.15 8.68
CA ILE A 71 6.70 -18.71 10.03
C ILE A 71 5.96 -17.36 9.95
N LEU A 72 6.33 -16.50 8.99
CA LEU A 72 5.69 -15.20 8.77
C LEU A 72 4.34 -15.31 8.00
N ASP A 73 3.91 -16.50 7.64
CA ASP A 73 2.59 -16.73 7.02
C ASP A 73 1.49 -17.00 8.06
N LYS A 74 1.85 -17.13 9.32
CA LYS A 74 0.89 -17.33 10.40
C LYS A 74 -0.05 -16.14 10.55
N ASN A 75 -1.26 -16.39 11.05
CA ASN A 75 -2.31 -15.37 11.20
C ASN A 75 -1.96 -14.32 12.26
N GLU A 76 -1.23 -14.72 13.28
CA GLU A 76 -0.80 -13.84 14.36
C GLU A 76 0.37 -12.92 13.96
N THR A 77 0.99 -13.17 12.79
CA THR A 77 2.11 -12.37 12.31
C THR A 77 1.65 -10.94 11.99
N LYS A 78 2.26 -9.99 12.65
CA LYS A 78 1.98 -8.57 12.39
C LYS A 78 2.70 -8.10 11.11
N GLY A 79 2.12 -7.14 10.40
CA GLY A 79 2.76 -6.55 9.22
C GLY A 79 4.18 -6.07 9.50
N MET A 80 4.41 -5.45 10.69
CA MET A 80 5.74 -4.98 11.08
C MET A 80 6.79 -6.10 11.18
N ASP A 81 6.41 -7.30 11.60
CA ASP A 81 7.35 -8.43 11.66
C ASP A 81 7.82 -8.81 10.25
N ILE A 82 6.90 -8.78 9.28
CA ILE A 82 7.20 -9.05 7.86
C ILE A 82 8.11 -7.95 7.29
N TYR A 83 7.82 -6.67 7.59
CA TYR A 83 8.61 -5.54 7.08
C TYR A 83 10.02 -5.53 7.67
N GLN A 84 10.15 -5.79 8.97
CA GLN A 84 11.44 -5.92 9.63
C GLN A 84 12.28 -7.07 9.06
N ALA A 85 11.66 -8.23 8.83
CA ALA A 85 12.33 -9.36 8.22
C ALA A 85 12.88 -9.01 6.84
N PHE A 86 12.06 -8.39 5.97
CA PHE A 86 12.52 -7.95 4.65
C PHE A 86 13.67 -6.95 4.72
N VAL A 87 13.55 -5.90 5.53
CA VAL A 87 14.56 -4.83 5.67
C VAL A 87 15.88 -5.36 6.25
N ASN A 88 15.84 -6.42 7.04
CA ASN A 88 17.06 -7.08 7.55
C ASN A 88 17.75 -7.92 6.46
N GLU A 89 17.00 -8.47 5.52
CA GLU A 89 17.53 -9.33 4.46
C GLU A 89 17.93 -8.57 3.19
N VAL A 90 17.28 -7.43 2.90
CA VAL A 90 17.54 -6.59 1.73
C VAL A 90 17.93 -5.20 2.19
N ASN A 91 19.22 -4.86 2.03
CA ASN A 91 19.72 -3.58 2.48
C ASN A 91 19.47 -2.47 1.47
N ALA A 92 18.74 -1.44 1.89
CA ALA A 92 18.51 -0.21 1.10
C ALA A 92 18.48 1.02 2.04
N ASP A 93 18.56 2.20 1.46
CA ASP A 93 18.42 3.46 2.21
C ASP A 93 16.94 3.76 2.47
N TRP A 94 16.11 3.51 1.46
CA TRP A 94 14.66 3.73 1.47
C TRP A 94 13.90 2.53 0.93
N TYR A 95 12.71 2.34 1.44
CA TYR A 95 11.81 1.25 1.06
C TYR A 95 10.46 1.80 0.64
N VAL A 96 9.94 1.26 -0.45
CA VAL A 96 8.57 1.44 -0.92
C VAL A 96 7.83 0.14 -0.63
N LEU A 97 7.09 0.09 0.47
CA LEU A 97 6.17 -1.00 0.75
C LEU A 97 4.88 -0.75 -0.04
N ALA A 98 4.46 -1.68 -0.86
CA ALA A 98 3.18 -1.63 -1.54
C ALA A 98 2.40 -2.93 -1.37
N HIS A 99 1.07 -2.88 -1.51
CA HIS A 99 0.21 -4.03 -1.31
C HIS A 99 -0.43 -4.49 -2.62
N ALA A 100 -0.45 -5.81 -2.83
CA ALA A 100 -1.04 -6.43 -4.01
C ALA A 100 -2.56 -6.21 -4.12
N THR A 101 -3.18 -5.82 -3.04
CA THR A 101 -4.61 -5.54 -2.90
C THR A 101 -5.04 -4.17 -3.42
N SER A 102 -4.09 -3.32 -3.84
CA SER A 102 -4.35 -1.99 -4.40
C SER A 102 -4.03 -1.96 -5.92
N PRO A 103 -4.85 -2.60 -6.77
CA PRO A 103 -4.55 -2.80 -8.19
C PRO A 103 -4.61 -1.53 -9.03
N PHE A 104 -5.27 -0.50 -8.55
CA PHE A 104 -5.47 0.76 -9.28
C PHE A 104 -4.49 1.86 -8.89
N LEU A 105 -3.48 1.53 -8.07
CA LEU A 105 -2.42 2.46 -7.67
C LEU A 105 -1.75 3.03 -8.92
N LYS A 106 -1.49 4.34 -8.93
CA LYS A 106 -0.85 5.05 -10.04
C LYS A 106 0.61 5.33 -9.74
N ILE A 107 1.46 5.12 -10.73
CA ILE A 107 2.90 5.42 -10.59
C ILE A 107 3.15 6.90 -10.26
N ASN A 108 2.34 7.80 -10.81
CA ASN A 108 2.47 9.23 -10.54
C ASN A 108 2.31 9.56 -9.04
N SER A 109 1.43 8.85 -8.32
CA SER A 109 1.26 9.02 -6.88
C SER A 109 2.49 8.56 -6.10
N VAL A 110 3.07 7.42 -6.48
CA VAL A 110 4.31 6.90 -5.87
C VAL A 110 5.49 7.83 -6.16
N ASP A 111 5.69 8.23 -7.42
CA ASP A 111 6.80 9.11 -7.81
C ASP A 111 6.67 10.51 -7.20
N ASN A 112 5.45 11.03 -7.06
CA ASN A 112 5.22 12.30 -6.37
C ASN A 112 5.59 12.19 -4.89
N ALA A 113 5.17 11.11 -4.24
CA ALA A 113 5.50 10.84 -2.84
C ALA A 113 7.02 10.73 -2.61
N LEU A 114 7.75 10.06 -3.52
CA LEU A 114 9.22 10.01 -3.48
C LEU A 114 9.84 11.40 -3.64
N ARG A 115 9.33 12.24 -4.55
CA ARG A 115 9.82 13.63 -4.70
C ARG A 115 9.59 14.45 -3.43
N LYS A 116 8.44 14.32 -2.78
CA LYS A 116 8.15 15.02 -1.51
C LYS A 116 9.18 14.69 -0.43
N VAL A 117 9.54 13.41 -0.30
CA VAL A 117 10.58 12.99 0.64
C VAL A 117 11.95 13.59 0.28
N PHE A 118 12.39 13.48 -0.98
CA PHE A 118 13.77 13.83 -1.34
C PHE A 118 14.00 15.30 -1.63
N GLN A 119 12.97 16.03 -2.05
CA GLN A 119 13.09 17.45 -2.43
C GLN A 119 12.54 18.39 -1.37
N GLU A 120 11.54 17.97 -0.58
CA GLU A 120 10.85 18.83 0.39
C GLU A 120 11.13 18.44 1.86
N GLY A 121 11.93 17.40 2.08
CA GLY A 121 12.44 17.04 3.40
C GLY A 121 11.41 16.41 4.35
N TYR A 122 10.42 15.69 3.79
CA TYR A 122 9.57 14.80 4.58
C TYR A 122 10.36 13.54 4.97
N ASP A 123 10.07 12.96 6.12
CA ASP A 123 10.81 11.81 6.66
C ASP A 123 10.20 10.45 6.30
N SER A 124 8.98 10.47 5.76
CA SER A 124 8.23 9.32 5.28
C SER A 124 7.02 9.79 4.48
N THR A 125 6.33 8.88 3.82
CA THR A 125 5.06 9.16 3.13
C THR A 125 4.21 7.90 3.05
N PHE A 126 2.90 8.09 2.93
CA PHE A 126 1.93 7.03 2.76
C PHE A 126 0.70 7.53 2.00
N SER A 127 -0.01 6.61 1.36
CA SER A 127 -1.21 6.94 0.60
C SER A 127 -2.42 7.13 1.49
N VAL A 128 -3.19 8.20 1.23
CA VAL A 128 -4.41 8.53 1.95
C VAL A 128 -5.54 8.90 0.99
N LYS A 129 -6.76 8.66 1.43
CA LYS A 129 -7.98 9.20 0.81
C LYS A 129 -8.53 10.31 1.69
N GLN A 130 -8.79 11.47 1.10
CA GLN A 130 -9.52 12.54 1.76
C GLN A 130 -11.02 12.21 1.83
N VAL A 131 -11.60 12.35 3.01
CA VAL A 131 -13.04 12.17 3.27
C VAL A 131 -13.59 13.43 3.90
N GLN A 132 -14.47 14.11 3.17
CA GLN A 132 -15.10 15.36 3.60
C GLN A 132 -16.58 15.10 3.89
N THR A 133 -16.82 14.56 5.09
CA THR A 133 -18.15 14.25 5.62
C THR A 133 -18.15 14.30 7.14
N PHE A 134 -19.35 14.25 7.75
CA PHE A 134 -19.49 14.16 9.19
C PHE A 134 -19.00 12.82 9.71
N CYS A 135 -17.99 12.86 10.57
CA CYS A 135 -17.39 11.65 11.14
C CYS A 135 -17.58 11.57 12.63
N TRP A 136 -17.76 10.33 13.15
CA TRP A 136 -17.93 10.04 14.55
C TRP A 136 -16.88 9.07 15.05
N TYR A 137 -16.39 9.26 16.26
CA TYR A 137 -15.48 8.36 16.93
C TYR A 137 -15.89 8.18 18.40
N LYS A 138 -16.03 6.94 18.84
CA LYS A 138 -16.43 6.58 20.22
C LYS A 138 -17.67 7.32 20.71
N GLY A 139 -18.69 7.46 19.84
CA GLY A 139 -19.96 8.10 20.18
C GLY A 139 -19.93 9.63 20.23
N LYS A 140 -18.86 10.26 19.70
CA LYS A 140 -18.72 11.72 19.63
C LYS A 140 -18.38 12.15 18.20
N PRO A 141 -18.84 13.34 17.76
CA PRO A 141 -18.42 13.90 16.50
C PRO A 141 -16.91 14.15 16.51
N LEU A 142 -16.24 13.88 15.38
CA LEU A 142 -14.80 13.99 15.26
C LEU A 142 -14.38 15.33 14.64
N ASN A 143 -15.09 15.81 13.62
CA ASN A 143 -14.70 16.95 12.79
C ASN A 143 -15.77 18.05 12.70
N TYR A 144 -16.74 18.09 13.61
CA TYR A 144 -17.73 19.16 13.70
C TYR A 144 -18.28 19.30 15.12
N LYS A 145 -19.05 20.36 15.42
CA LYS A 145 -19.71 20.58 16.70
C LYS A 145 -21.21 20.34 16.56
N LEU A 146 -21.84 19.77 17.61
CA LEU A 146 -23.29 19.47 17.60
C LEU A 146 -24.16 20.73 17.63
N ASP A 147 -23.65 21.81 18.22
CA ASP A 147 -24.30 23.11 18.33
C ASP A 147 -23.96 24.08 17.19
N ASP A 148 -23.05 23.67 16.29
CA ASP A 148 -22.65 24.45 15.12
C ASP A 148 -22.41 23.52 13.94
N VAL A 149 -23.51 23.08 13.30
CA VAL A 149 -23.48 22.13 12.16
C VAL A 149 -23.26 22.91 10.86
N VAL A 150 -22.04 22.92 10.39
CA VAL A 150 -21.64 23.55 9.14
C VAL A 150 -22.01 22.69 7.92
N ARG A 151 -21.91 23.24 6.70
CA ARG A 151 -22.13 22.46 5.46
C ARG A 151 -21.00 21.46 5.28
N THR A 152 -21.25 20.32 4.63
CA THR A 152 -20.23 19.29 4.39
C THR A 152 -18.99 19.80 3.65
N GLN A 153 -19.16 20.74 2.71
CA GLN A 153 -18.04 21.37 1.99
C GLN A 153 -17.16 22.29 2.85
N ASP A 154 -17.64 22.69 4.02
CA ASP A 154 -16.93 23.59 4.94
C ASP A 154 -16.32 22.86 6.14
N ILE A 155 -16.54 21.54 6.21
CA ILE A 155 -15.96 20.69 7.27
C ILE A 155 -14.48 20.45 6.98
N GLU A 156 -13.67 20.44 8.04
CA GLU A 156 -12.29 19.98 7.93
C GLU A 156 -12.25 18.50 7.51
N PRO A 157 -11.56 18.16 6.42
CA PRO A 157 -11.52 16.79 5.95
C PRO A 157 -10.74 15.88 6.88
N ILE A 158 -11.10 14.60 6.87
CA ILE A 158 -10.35 13.53 7.52
C ILE A 158 -9.59 12.76 6.46
N TYR A 159 -8.41 12.25 6.81
CA TYR A 159 -7.60 11.41 5.94
C TYR A 159 -7.61 9.96 6.43
N ILE A 160 -7.92 9.03 5.52
CA ILE A 160 -7.93 7.59 5.78
C ILE A 160 -6.74 6.97 5.07
N GLU A 161 -5.92 6.18 5.78
CA GLU A 161 -4.86 5.37 5.14
C GLU A 161 -5.50 4.38 4.17
N THR A 162 -5.03 4.36 2.91
CA THR A 162 -5.57 3.46 1.87
C THR A 162 -4.82 2.15 1.78
N SER A 163 -3.75 1.99 2.55
CA SER A 163 -2.82 0.85 2.49
C SER A 163 -2.12 0.65 1.13
N GLY A 164 -2.35 1.49 0.13
CA GLY A 164 -1.77 1.35 -1.21
C GLY A 164 -0.24 1.28 -1.19
N PHE A 165 0.40 2.25 -0.53
CA PHE A 165 1.85 2.23 -0.31
C PHE A 165 2.29 3.04 0.91
N TYR A 166 3.50 2.72 1.39
CA TYR A 166 4.27 3.44 2.42
C TYR A 166 5.71 3.58 1.95
N ILE A 167 6.29 4.77 2.12
CA ILE A 167 7.69 5.03 1.80
C ILE A 167 8.40 5.50 3.06
N PHE A 168 9.48 4.80 3.44
CA PHE A 168 10.16 5.03 4.69
C PHE A 168 11.66 4.67 4.61
N PRO A 169 12.52 5.34 5.39
CA PRO A 169 13.91 4.97 5.53
C PRO A 169 14.10 3.80 6.49
N LYS A 170 15.19 3.07 6.33
CA LYS A 170 15.57 1.92 7.18
C LYS A 170 15.47 2.21 8.68
N LYS A 171 15.80 3.43 9.10
CA LYS A 171 15.78 3.84 10.52
C LYS A 171 14.42 3.69 11.19
N LEU A 172 13.31 3.94 10.47
CA LEU A 172 11.97 3.84 11.04
C LEU A 172 11.59 2.39 11.38
N ILE A 173 11.95 1.45 10.51
CA ILE A 173 11.69 0.02 10.78
C ILE A 173 12.41 -0.45 12.02
N LYS A 174 13.66 0.00 12.25
CA LYS A 174 14.39 -0.30 13.49
C LYS A 174 13.71 0.26 14.74
N GLN A 175 12.91 1.31 14.61
CA GLN A 175 12.09 1.90 15.67
C GLN A 175 10.68 1.28 15.76
N ASN A 176 10.42 0.19 15.04
CA ASN A 176 9.10 -0.44 14.92
C ASN A 176 8.02 0.50 14.35
N ARG A 177 8.39 1.35 13.39
CA ARG A 177 7.54 2.34 12.73
C ARG A 177 7.69 2.26 11.21
N ARG A 178 6.65 2.57 10.46
CA ARG A 178 6.65 2.79 9.01
C ARG A 178 6.30 4.23 8.62
N ILE A 179 5.86 5.02 9.58
CA ILE A 179 5.53 6.45 9.43
C ILE A 179 6.37 7.23 10.44
N GLY A 180 7.02 8.27 9.98
CA GLY A 180 7.89 9.15 10.76
C GLY A 180 7.13 10.22 11.55
N ASP A 181 7.84 11.26 11.96
CA ASP A 181 7.28 12.36 12.74
C ASP A 181 6.85 13.54 11.85
N LYS A 182 7.40 13.60 10.60
CA LYS A 182 7.03 14.58 9.58
C LYS A 182 6.68 13.87 8.28
N PRO A 183 5.58 13.10 8.23
CA PRO A 183 5.19 12.36 7.04
C PRO A 183 4.51 13.27 6.02
N TRP A 184 4.67 12.95 4.72
CA TRP A 184 3.79 13.44 3.67
C TRP A 184 2.61 12.51 3.50
N MET A 185 1.39 13.02 3.56
CA MET A 185 0.17 12.31 3.21
C MET A 185 -0.08 12.45 1.71
N GLN A 186 0.18 11.40 0.94
CA GLN A 186 -0.09 11.40 -0.50
C GLN A 186 -1.55 11.12 -0.75
N GLU A 187 -2.30 12.15 -1.10
CA GLU A 187 -3.68 11.97 -1.51
C GLU A 187 -3.77 11.19 -2.81
N VAL A 188 -4.69 10.25 -2.84
CA VAL A 188 -5.05 9.43 -4.00
C VAL A 188 -6.55 9.54 -4.27
N ASP A 189 -6.96 9.37 -5.52
CA ASP A 189 -8.39 9.42 -5.86
C ASP A 189 -9.17 8.18 -5.38
N THR A 190 -10.48 8.22 -5.53
CA THR A 190 -11.38 7.16 -5.02
C THR A 190 -11.12 5.80 -5.65
N VAL A 191 -10.73 5.74 -6.92
CA VAL A 191 -10.44 4.49 -7.62
C VAL A 191 -9.08 3.95 -7.19
N GLU A 192 -8.09 4.82 -7.11
CA GLU A 192 -6.75 4.47 -6.65
C GLU A 192 -6.72 4.01 -5.19
N ALA A 193 -7.67 4.51 -4.38
CA ALA A 193 -7.83 4.15 -2.97
C ALA A 193 -8.49 2.78 -2.72
N ILE A 194 -8.92 2.06 -3.76
CA ILE A 194 -9.55 0.74 -3.60
C ILE A 194 -8.51 -0.26 -3.09
N ASP A 195 -8.85 -0.89 -1.97
CA ASP A 195 -8.13 -2.00 -1.36
C ASP A 195 -9.04 -3.24 -1.36
N ILE A 196 -8.57 -4.34 -1.94
CA ILE A 196 -9.37 -5.56 -2.09
C ILE A 196 -9.03 -6.49 -0.94
N ASP A 197 -9.94 -6.63 0.01
CA ASP A 197 -9.78 -7.51 1.16
C ASP A 197 -10.75 -8.68 1.15
N GLU A 198 -11.96 -8.46 0.70
CA GLU A 198 -13.07 -9.41 0.71
C GLU A 198 -13.67 -9.58 -0.70
N GLU A 199 -14.64 -10.48 -0.86
CA GLU A 199 -15.25 -10.80 -2.15
C GLU A 199 -15.98 -9.60 -2.74
N GLU A 200 -16.69 -8.84 -1.92
CA GLU A 200 -17.42 -7.64 -2.32
C GLU A 200 -16.48 -6.56 -2.89
N ASP A 201 -15.29 -6.40 -2.30
CA ASP A 201 -14.28 -5.47 -2.81
C ASP A 201 -13.81 -5.89 -4.20
N PHE A 202 -13.62 -7.20 -4.40
CA PHE A 202 -13.20 -7.72 -5.70
C PHE A 202 -14.27 -7.55 -6.77
N ILE A 203 -15.55 -7.80 -6.45
CA ILE A 203 -16.68 -7.56 -7.35
C ILE A 203 -16.72 -6.09 -7.74
N PHE A 204 -16.63 -5.19 -6.76
CA PHE A 204 -16.62 -3.75 -6.99
C PHE A 204 -15.43 -3.30 -7.86
N ALA A 205 -14.23 -3.81 -7.56
CA ALA A 205 -13.04 -3.52 -8.36
C ALA A 205 -13.19 -3.99 -9.81
N LYS A 206 -13.81 -5.16 -10.05
CA LYS A 206 -14.08 -5.67 -11.38
C LYS A 206 -15.02 -4.77 -12.16
N GLU A 207 -16.16 -4.37 -11.57
CA GLU A 207 -17.12 -3.48 -12.19
C GLU A 207 -16.51 -2.10 -12.56
N ILE A 208 -15.66 -1.57 -11.69
CA ILE A 208 -14.93 -0.33 -11.97
C ILE A 208 -13.94 -0.52 -13.11
N SER A 209 -13.20 -1.62 -13.10
CA SER A 209 -12.15 -1.90 -14.08
C SER A 209 -12.67 -2.01 -15.52
N GLU A 210 -13.94 -2.39 -15.70
CA GLU A 210 -14.61 -2.45 -17.02
C GLU A 210 -14.94 -1.06 -17.59
N LYS A 211 -14.85 0.00 -16.76
CA LYS A 211 -15.18 1.39 -17.14
C LYS A 211 -13.94 2.29 -17.27
N LEU A 212 -12.76 1.78 -16.94
CA LEU A 212 -11.46 2.48 -17.05
C LEU A 212 -10.81 2.20 -18.40
#